data_8798fac75fdb622a118a5d52fd264ac3
#
_entry.id   8798fac75fdb622a118a5d52fd264ac3
#
_cell.length_a   1.000
_cell.length_b   1.000
_cell.length_c   1.000
_cell.angle_alpha   90.00
_cell.angle_beta   90.00
_cell.angle_gamma   90.00
#
_symmetry.space_group_name_H-M   'P 1'
#
loop_
_entity.id
_entity.type
_entity.pdbx_description
1 polymer ?
#
loop_
_entity_poly.entity_id
_entity_poly.type
_entity_poly.pdbx_seq_one_letter_code
_entity_poly.pdbx_strand_id
1 'polypeptide(L)'
;EDIVMMGRNPYIDFRHRESQEDREIAERAMKLTKTDMFRNRLYNQLSGGERQRVILARAITQQPDIILLDEPTSALDLHHQIEVMELIRQLNEKEYITVLAVLHDINLASRFCSRIVILKDGKVKADGPPREIINRREMEELYEMQLLVKNNPLIEMPEIIPIRVMDEKQTAKPLRIHVICGEKGGVRILEQLTNMGHFVSAGVVNRESDDAEICEYLGIPRIEINSFQTVGPEEQEKNLELMKDADAVIVADIPFGEANIRNLDGLEHVKGELYIHRNIRTQDFTHGKLQKRLEEIQKTKEIHFFEKFNAGDWQ
;
A
#
# COMPACT_ATOMS: atom_id res chain seq x y z
N GLU A 1 -22.45 24.22 -25.95
CA GLU A 1 -22.83 25.41 -25.18
C GLU A 1 -24.16 25.23 -24.49
N ASP A 2 -25.23 24.81 -25.17
CA ASP A 2 -26.61 24.72 -24.65
C ASP A 2 -26.71 23.94 -23.35
N ILE A 3 -25.99 22.82 -23.19
CA ILE A 3 -25.99 22.02 -21.96
C ILE A 3 -25.39 22.81 -20.78
N VAL A 4 -24.36 23.60 -21.02
CA VAL A 4 -23.75 24.43 -19.98
C VAL A 4 -24.71 25.56 -19.59
N MET A 5 -25.39 26.18 -20.57
CA MET A 5 -26.41 27.21 -20.35
C MET A 5 -27.61 26.71 -19.54
N MET A 6 -27.96 25.42 -19.61
CA MET A 6 -29.01 24.81 -18.74
C MET A 6 -28.74 25.04 -17.24
N GLY A 7 -27.48 25.25 -16.84
CA GLY A 7 -27.13 25.61 -15.46
C GLY A 7 -27.68 26.95 -15.02
N ARG A 8 -28.02 27.84 -15.95
CA ARG A 8 -28.64 29.15 -15.67
C ARG A 8 -30.16 29.10 -15.55
N ASN A 9 -30.81 27.99 -15.93
CA ASN A 9 -32.29 27.86 -15.87
C ASN A 9 -32.91 28.31 -14.55
N PRO A 10 -32.35 28.09 -13.35
CA PRO A 10 -32.93 28.58 -12.09
C PRO A 10 -32.99 30.11 -11.99
N TYR A 11 -32.19 30.82 -12.78
CA TYR A 11 -32.08 32.29 -12.73
C TYR A 11 -32.78 32.97 -13.90
N ILE A 12 -33.22 32.23 -14.91
CA ILE A 12 -33.90 32.74 -16.10
C ILE A 12 -35.40 32.68 -15.83
N ASP A 13 -36.05 33.85 -15.80
CA ASP A 13 -37.51 33.92 -15.70
C ASP A 13 -38.15 33.30 -16.94
N PHE A 14 -39.22 32.52 -16.75
CA PHE A 14 -39.96 31.81 -17.80
C PHE A 14 -40.38 32.71 -19.00
N ARG A 15 -40.44 34.04 -18.79
CA ARG A 15 -40.84 35.04 -19.79
C ARG A 15 -39.65 35.76 -20.45
N HIS A 16 -38.43 35.52 -19.94
CA HIS A 16 -37.23 36.19 -20.43
C HIS A 16 -36.30 35.25 -21.13
N ARG A 17 -35.58 35.73 -22.12
CA ARG A 17 -34.46 35.01 -22.77
C ARG A 17 -33.21 35.17 -21.91
N GLU A 18 -32.25 34.28 -22.14
CA GLU A 18 -30.89 34.36 -21.58
C GLU A 18 -30.33 35.78 -21.69
N SER A 19 -29.87 36.31 -20.58
CA SER A 19 -29.20 37.61 -20.54
C SER A 19 -27.78 37.57 -21.05
N GLN A 20 -27.18 38.71 -21.32
CA GLN A 20 -25.75 38.80 -21.62
C GLN A 20 -24.90 38.32 -20.46
N GLU A 21 -25.31 38.59 -19.22
CA GLU A 21 -24.66 38.13 -18.00
C GLU A 21 -24.67 36.59 -17.90
N ASP A 22 -25.77 35.91 -18.19
CA ASP A 22 -25.86 34.46 -18.19
C ASP A 22 -24.87 33.81 -19.16
N ARG A 23 -24.71 34.40 -20.34
CA ARG A 23 -23.76 33.98 -21.36
C ARG A 23 -22.31 34.16 -20.92
N GLU A 24 -21.98 35.27 -20.28
CA GLU A 24 -20.65 35.55 -19.73
C GLU A 24 -20.29 34.55 -18.60
N ILE A 25 -21.24 34.21 -17.71
CA ILE A 25 -21.07 33.19 -16.67
C ILE A 25 -20.81 31.81 -17.30
N ALA A 26 -21.61 31.43 -18.32
CA ALA A 26 -21.42 30.16 -19.00
C ALA A 26 -20.08 30.11 -19.75
N GLU A 27 -19.68 31.17 -20.39
CA GLU A 27 -18.39 31.24 -21.06
C GLU A 27 -17.22 31.14 -20.10
N ARG A 28 -17.30 31.80 -18.94
CA ARG A 28 -16.30 31.67 -17.87
C ARG A 28 -16.21 30.24 -17.34
N ALA A 29 -17.34 29.57 -17.10
CA ALA A 29 -17.38 28.18 -16.68
C ALA A 29 -16.80 27.24 -17.74
N MET A 30 -17.09 27.46 -19.02
CA MET A 30 -16.53 26.68 -20.12
C MET A 30 -15.01 26.85 -20.23
N LYS A 31 -14.48 28.05 -20.07
CA LYS A 31 -13.03 28.31 -20.07
C LYS A 31 -12.36 27.63 -18.89
N LEU A 32 -12.96 27.72 -17.69
CA LEU A 32 -12.43 27.09 -16.48
C LEU A 32 -12.34 25.57 -16.60
N THR A 33 -13.34 24.96 -17.23
CA THR A 33 -13.38 23.49 -17.45
C THR A 33 -12.72 23.04 -18.77
N LYS A 34 -12.14 23.96 -19.54
CA LYS A 34 -11.55 23.69 -20.87
C LYS A 34 -12.54 23.04 -21.84
N THR A 35 -13.80 23.44 -21.80
CA THR A 35 -14.86 22.91 -22.66
C THR A 35 -15.29 23.89 -23.76
N ASP A 36 -14.75 25.09 -23.80
CA ASP A 36 -15.00 26.11 -24.81
C ASP A 36 -14.63 25.64 -26.23
N MET A 37 -13.60 24.79 -26.36
CA MET A 37 -13.24 24.16 -27.64
C MET A 37 -14.30 23.20 -28.18
N PHE A 38 -15.21 22.72 -27.36
CA PHE A 38 -16.31 21.80 -27.71
C PHE A 38 -17.64 22.54 -27.91
N ARG A 39 -17.68 23.86 -27.84
CA ARG A 39 -18.88 24.68 -27.83
C ARG A 39 -19.93 24.25 -28.86
N ASN A 40 -19.50 23.92 -30.06
CA ASN A 40 -20.37 23.59 -31.20
C ASN A 40 -20.48 22.07 -31.47
N ARG A 41 -19.87 21.22 -30.62
CA ARG A 41 -20.01 19.76 -30.74
C ARG A 41 -21.26 19.25 -30.07
N LEU A 42 -21.87 18.23 -30.66
CA LEU A 42 -22.98 17.54 -30.01
C LEU A 42 -22.45 16.72 -28.79
N TYR A 43 -23.22 16.71 -27.72
CA TYR A 43 -22.84 16.05 -26.46
C TYR A 43 -22.53 14.55 -26.62
N ASN A 44 -23.28 13.87 -27.52
CA ASN A 44 -23.08 12.46 -27.82
C ASN A 44 -21.79 12.16 -28.60
N GLN A 45 -21.15 13.18 -29.19
CA GLN A 45 -19.86 13.08 -29.89
C GLN A 45 -18.66 13.30 -28.96
N LEU A 46 -18.90 13.64 -27.70
CA LEU A 46 -17.86 13.88 -26.71
C LEU A 46 -17.41 12.56 -26.07
N SER A 47 -16.12 12.47 -25.75
CA SER A 47 -15.58 11.39 -24.93
C SER A 47 -16.14 11.42 -23.49
N GLY A 48 -15.93 10.37 -22.71
CA GLY A 48 -16.39 10.30 -21.30
C GLY A 48 -15.85 11.48 -20.47
N GLY A 49 -14.56 11.74 -20.54
CA GLY A 49 -13.92 12.84 -19.80
C GLY A 49 -14.38 14.24 -20.28
N GLU A 50 -14.58 14.42 -21.60
CA GLU A 50 -15.14 15.65 -22.14
C GLU A 50 -16.57 15.89 -21.67
N ARG A 51 -17.41 14.84 -21.64
CA ARG A 51 -18.78 14.92 -21.10
C ARG A 51 -18.78 15.30 -19.61
N GLN A 52 -17.91 14.69 -18.83
CA GLN A 52 -17.79 14.99 -17.40
C GLN A 52 -17.43 16.46 -17.16
N ARG A 53 -16.48 17.00 -17.93
CA ARG A 53 -16.13 18.43 -17.86
C ARG A 53 -17.28 19.35 -18.27
N VAL A 54 -18.10 18.97 -19.26
CA VAL A 54 -19.31 19.73 -19.64
C VAL A 54 -20.36 19.72 -18.52
N ILE A 55 -20.56 18.58 -17.86
CA ILE A 55 -21.48 18.48 -16.72
C ILE A 55 -20.98 19.36 -15.55
N LEU A 56 -19.68 19.35 -15.28
CA LEU A 56 -19.09 20.19 -14.25
C LEU A 56 -19.23 21.68 -14.62
N ALA A 57 -18.99 22.06 -15.89
CA ALA A 57 -19.24 23.42 -16.39
C ALA A 57 -20.69 23.85 -16.12
N ARG A 58 -21.65 22.98 -16.43
CA ARG A 58 -23.07 23.24 -16.13
C ARG A 58 -23.33 23.46 -14.64
N ALA A 59 -22.69 22.68 -13.76
CA ALA A 59 -22.84 22.87 -12.32
C ALA A 59 -22.24 24.21 -11.86
N ILE A 60 -21.07 24.59 -12.38
CA ILE A 60 -20.40 25.85 -12.05
C ILE A 60 -21.22 27.08 -12.50
N THR A 61 -21.94 27.00 -13.63
CA THR A 61 -22.78 28.12 -14.11
C THR A 61 -23.93 28.46 -13.15
N GLN A 62 -24.25 27.57 -12.22
CA GLN A 62 -25.20 27.89 -11.15
C GLN A 62 -24.59 28.79 -10.06
N GLN A 63 -23.29 29.05 -10.11
CA GLN A 63 -22.55 29.83 -9.11
C GLN A 63 -22.80 29.29 -7.69
N PRO A 64 -22.62 27.98 -7.45
CA PRO A 64 -22.95 27.38 -6.16
C PRO A 64 -21.83 27.61 -5.16
N ASP A 65 -22.19 27.67 -3.86
CA ASP A 65 -21.24 27.63 -2.75
C ASP A 65 -20.73 26.20 -2.50
N ILE A 66 -21.55 25.19 -2.85
CA ILE A 66 -21.27 23.76 -2.62
C ILE A 66 -21.59 22.94 -3.87
N ILE A 67 -20.68 22.09 -4.30
CA ILE A 67 -20.89 21.10 -5.36
C ILE A 67 -20.85 19.70 -4.77
N LEU A 68 -21.86 18.89 -5.08
CA LEU A 68 -21.92 17.48 -4.76
C LEU A 68 -21.61 16.66 -6.01
N LEU A 69 -20.63 15.77 -5.89
CA LEU A 69 -20.20 14.91 -6.97
C LEU A 69 -20.35 13.45 -6.58
N ASP A 70 -21.07 12.70 -7.38
CA ASP A 70 -21.21 11.27 -7.22
C ASP A 70 -20.34 10.57 -8.26
N GLU A 71 -19.29 9.91 -7.80
CA GLU A 71 -18.31 9.16 -8.60
C GLU A 71 -17.79 9.93 -9.85
N PRO A 72 -17.25 11.14 -9.70
CA PRO A 72 -16.89 11.99 -10.84
C PRO A 72 -15.78 11.40 -11.73
N THR A 73 -15.10 10.34 -11.29
CA THR A 73 -14.00 9.69 -11.98
C THR A 73 -14.33 8.28 -12.48
N SER A 74 -15.53 7.77 -12.22
CA SER A 74 -15.96 6.46 -12.69
C SER A 74 -15.97 6.41 -14.23
N ALA A 75 -15.58 5.27 -14.80
CA ALA A 75 -15.51 5.04 -16.24
C ALA A 75 -14.55 5.97 -17.04
N LEU A 76 -13.63 6.67 -16.35
CA LEU A 76 -12.56 7.45 -16.98
C LEU A 76 -11.24 6.69 -16.92
N ASP A 77 -10.40 6.86 -17.95
CA ASP A 77 -9.02 6.42 -17.88
C ASP A 77 -8.19 7.31 -16.92
N LEU A 78 -7.02 6.83 -16.52
CA LEU A 78 -6.16 7.49 -15.52
C LEU A 78 -5.87 8.96 -15.86
N HIS A 79 -5.63 9.28 -17.14
CA HIS A 79 -5.35 10.65 -17.55
C HIS A 79 -6.53 11.57 -17.26
N HIS A 80 -7.72 11.18 -17.70
CA HIS A 80 -8.94 11.97 -17.51
C HIS A 80 -9.38 12.01 -16.03
N GLN A 81 -9.14 10.96 -15.25
CA GLN A 81 -9.39 10.97 -13.80
C GLN A 81 -8.56 12.08 -13.13
N ILE A 82 -7.26 12.14 -13.42
CA ILE A 82 -6.39 13.17 -12.87
C ILE A 82 -6.81 14.57 -13.33
N GLU A 83 -7.14 14.75 -14.61
CA GLU A 83 -7.61 16.06 -15.12
C GLU A 83 -8.88 16.54 -14.39
N VAL A 84 -9.85 15.65 -14.14
CA VAL A 84 -11.09 16.00 -13.44
C VAL A 84 -10.79 16.33 -11.97
N MET A 85 -9.95 15.56 -11.29
CA MET A 85 -9.58 15.83 -9.90
C MET A 85 -8.78 17.14 -9.76
N GLU A 86 -7.87 17.44 -10.67
CA GLU A 86 -7.16 18.72 -10.72
C GLU A 86 -8.11 19.90 -10.90
N LEU A 87 -9.12 19.75 -11.77
CA LEU A 87 -10.15 20.76 -11.97
C LEU A 87 -10.97 20.97 -10.68
N ILE A 88 -11.40 19.89 -10.03
CA ILE A 88 -12.13 19.94 -8.74
C ILE A 88 -11.29 20.67 -7.70
N ARG A 89 -9.99 20.38 -7.61
CA ARG A 89 -9.08 21.08 -6.70
C ARG A 89 -9.01 22.58 -7.00
N GLN A 90 -8.90 22.95 -8.30
CA GLN A 90 -8.88 24.36 -8.69
C GLN A 90 -10.17 25.09 -8.32
N LEU A 91 -11.35 24.45 -8.43
CA LEU A 91 -12.62 25.01 -7.99
C LEU A 91 -12.63 25.30 -6.50
N ASN A 92 -12.09 24.41 -5.71
CA ASN A 92 -12.00 24.61 -4.26
C ASN A 92 -10.99 25.70 -3.87
N GLU A 93 -9.76 25.64 -4.42
CA GLU A 93 -8.67 26.53 -4.02
C GLU A 93 -8.80 27.97 -4.57
N LYS A 94 -9.27 28.12 -5.81
CA LYS A 94 -9.31 29.42 -6.50
C LYS A 94 -10.69 30.07 -6.55
N GLU A 95 -11.73 29.25 -6.69
CA GLU A 95 -13.10 29.75 -6.79
C GLU A 95 -13.83 29.62 -5.43
N TYR A 96 -13.16 29.09 -4.38
CA TYR A 96 -13.67 28.92 -3.02
C TYR A 96 -14.97 28.09 -2.92
N ILE A 97 -15.21 27.23 -3.90
CA ILE A 97 -16.36 26.32 -3.90
C ILE A 97 -16.07 25.13 -3.00
N THR A 98 -16.96 24.87 -2.05
CA THR A 98 -16.86 23.63 -1.26
C THR A 98 -17.26 22.44 -2.13
N VAL A 99 -16.45 21.41 -2.17
CA VAL A 99 -16.73 20.19 -2.95
C VAL A 99 -16.84 18.99 -2.02
N LEU A 100 -17.95 18.26 -2.11
CA LEU A 100 -18.14 16.96 -1.51
C LEU A 100 -18.25 15.92 -2.62
N ALA A 101 -17.30 14.97 -2.66
CA ALA A 101 -17.26 13.94 -3.69
C ALA A 101 -17.31 12.54 -3.08
N VAL A 102 -18.10 11.65 -3.67
CA VAL A 102 -18.01 10.22 -3.42
C VAL A 102 -16.97 9.64 -4.36
N LEU A 103 -15.96 8.98 -3.81
CA LEU A 103 -14.86 8.38 -4.56
C LEU A 103 -14.68 6.92 -4.17
N HIS A 104 -14.43 6.05 -5.15
CA HIS A 104 -14.08 4.65 -4.89
C HIS A 104 -12.57 4.44 -4.76
N ASP A 105 -11.77 5.28 -5.41
CA ASP A 105 -10.32 5.20 -5.37
C ASP A 105 -9.79 6.01 -4.17
N ILE A 106 -9.33 5.28 -3.15
CA ILE A 106 -8.77 5.87 -1.93
C ILE A 106 -7.45 6.62 -2.20
N ASN A 107 -6.67 6.22 -3.22
CA ASN A 107 -5.43 6.92 -3.57
C ASN A 107 -5.73 8.26 -4.23
N LEU A 108 -6.78 8.34 -5.06
CA LEU A 108 -7.28 9.63 -5.56
C LEU A 108 -7.80 10.50 -4.40
N ALA A 109 -8.58 9.92 -3.49
CA ALA A 109 -9.06 10.65 -2.31
C ALA A 109 -7.89 11.14 -1.44
N SER A 110 -6.90 10.30 -1.17
CA SER A 110 -5.68 10.66 -0.42
C SER A 110 -4.95 11.84 -1.04
N ARG A 111 -4.81 11.84 -2.36
CA ARG A 111 -4.03 12.84 -3.10
C ARG A 111 -4.73 14.18 -3.23
N PHE A 112 -6.06 14.19 -3.41
CA PHE A 112 -6.79 15.39 -3.81
C PHE A 112 -7.71 15.97 -2.74
N CYS A 113 -8.09 15.19 -1.70
CA CYS A 113 -9.01 15.65 -0.67
C CYS A 113 -8.24 16.15 0.56
N SER A 114 -8.67 17.28 1.11
CA SER A 114 -8.16 17.79 2.40
C SER A 114 -8.73 17.03 3.60
N ARG A 115 -9.91 16.42 3.44
CA ARG A 115 -10.62 15.64 4.44
C ARG A 115 -11.32 14.47 3.79
N ILE A 116 -11.28 13.31 4.42
CA ILE A 116 -11.94 12.08 3.97
C ILE A 116 -12.88 11.61 5.07
N VAL A 117 -14.08 11.19 4.68
CA VAL A 117 -15.01 10.49 5.54
C VAL A 117 -15.17 9.07 5.03
N ILE A 118 -14.78 8.10 5.85
CA ILE A 118 -14.90 6.66 5.52
C ILE A 118 -16.23 6.13 6.05
N LEU A 119 -17.00 5.54 5.15
CA LEU A 119 -18.28 4.91 5.47
C LEU A 119 -18.16 3.39 5.29
N LYS A 120 -18.59 2.62 6.29
CA LYS A 120 -18.77 1.16 6.23
C LYS A 120 -20.08 0.80 6.93
N ASP A 121 -20.88 -0.06 6.31
CA ASP A 121 -22.17 -0.54 6.85
C ASP A 121 -23.13 0.59 7.30
N GLY A 122 -23.16 1.67 6.52
CA GLY A 122 -24.01 2.85 6.81
C GLY A 122 -23.56 3.69 8.00
N LYS A 123 -22.34 3.50 8.52
CA LYS A 123 -21.78 4.24 9.66
C LYS A 123 -20.48 4.93 9.27
N VAL A 124 -20.22 6.08 9.88
CA VAL A 124 -18.92 6.74 9.79
C VAL A 124 -17.90 5.93 10.61
N LYS A 125 -16.88 5.43 9.96
CA LYS A 125 -15.76 4.70 10.57
C LYS A 125 -14.58 5.60 10.91
N ALA A 126 -14.25 6.51 10.00
CA ALA A 126 -13.22 7.50 10.23
C ALA A 126 -13.59 8.82 9.53
N ASP A 127 -13.06 9.93 10.06
CA ASP A 127 -13.30 11.27 9.55
C ASP A 127 -12.09 12.14 9.91
N GLY A 128 -11.38 12.65 8.92
CA GLY A 128 -10.20 13.50 9.14
C GLY A 128 -9.32 13.67 7.90
N PRO A 129 -8.16 14.31 8.07
CA PRO A 129 -7.18 14.43 7.01
C PRO A 129 -6.66 13.06 6.57
N PRO A 130 -6.33 12.86 5.28
CA PRO A 130 -5.82 11.58 4.77
C PRO A 130 -4.64 11.01 5.58
N ARG A 131 -3.69 11.86 5.97
CA ARG A 131 -2.49 11.47 6.73
C ARG A 131 -2.80 10.85 8.10
N GLU A 132 -3.93 11.18 8.70
CA GLU A 132 -4.32 10.70 10.03
C GLU A 132 -5.15 9.43 9.96
N ILE A 133 -6.03 9.33 8.94
CA ILE A 133 -7.00 8.24 8.87
C ILE A 133 -6.59 7.10 7.96
N ILE A 134 -5.69 7.33 6.99
CA ILE A 134 -5.18 6.27 6.12
C ILE A 134 -4.00 5.61 6.79
N ASN A 135 -4.26 4.56 7.55
CA ASN A 135 -3.24 3.69 8.14
C ASN A 135 -3.55 2.22 7.80
N ARG A 136 -2.54 1.37 7.92
CA ARG A 136 -2.63 -0.02 7.52
C ARG A 136 -3.81 -0.75 8.19
N ARG A 137 -3.92 -0.66 9.51
CA ARG A 137 -4.92 -1.42 10.27
C ARG A 137 -6.35 -1.08 9.87
N GLU A 138 -6.66 0.20 9.76
CA GLU A 138 -8.01 0.65 9.39
C GLU A 138 -8.34 0.31 7.94
N MET A 139 -7.35 0.39 7.05
CA MET A 139 -7.55 0.05 5.64
C MET A 139 -7.68 -1.46 5.42
N GLU A 140 -6.91 -2.29 6.12
CA GLU A 140 -7.07 -3.75 6.08
C GLU A 140 -8.46 -4.18 6.60
N GLU A 141 -8.96 -3.54 7.68
CA GLU A 141 -10.32 -3.78 8.19
C GLU A 141 -11.41 -3.28 7.23
N LEU A 142 -11.18 -2.13 6.56
CA LEU A 142 -12.14 -1.55 5.62
C LEU A 142 -12.33 -2.43 4.39
N TYR A 143 -11.20 -2.82 3.76
CA TYR A 143 -11.18 -3.54 2.48
C TYR A 143 -11.16 -5.06 2.64
N GLU A 144 -11.02 -5.60 3.87
CA GLU A 144 -10.92 -7.03 4.15
C GLU A 144 -9.82 -7.71 3.33
N MET A 145 -8.72 -6.98 3.14
CA MET A 145 -7.57 -7.42 2.35
C MET A 145 -6.26 -7.00 3.01
N GLN A 146 -5.22 -7.74 2.72
CA GLN A 146 -3.86 -7.37 3.07
C GLN A 146 -3.38 -6.27 2.12
N LEU A 147 -2.86 -5.20 2.69
CA LEU A 147 -2.41 -4.03 1.92
C LEU A 147 -1.21 -3.35 2.57
N LEU A 148 -0.48 -2.59 1.76
CA LEU A 148 0.60 -1.74 2.19
C LEU A 148 0.13 -0.29 2.19
N VAL A 149 0.50 0.45 3.23
CA VAL A 149 0.38 1.90 3.25
C VAL A 149 1.79 2.49 3.30
N LYS A 150 2.19 3.13 2.21
CA LYS A 150 3.48 3.85 2.11
C LYS A 150 3.23 5.35 1.96
N ASN A 151 4.11 6.16 2.49
CA ASN A 151 4.07 7.59 2.20
C ASN A 151 4.75 7.84 0.84
N ASN A 152 4.02 8.36 -0.13
CA ASN A 152 4.59 8.70 -1.43
C ASN A 152 5.47 9.95 -1.28
N PRO A 153 6.79 9.87 -1.54
CA PRO A 153 7.72 10.97 -1.29
C PRO A 153 7.54 12.19 -2.21
N LEU A 154 6.86 12.03 -3.35
CA LEU A 154 6.65 13.11 -4.31
C LEU A 154 5.44 13.99 -3.97
N ILE A 155 4.40 13.38 -3.43
CA ILE A 155 3.14 14.06 -3.07
C ILE A 155 2.98 14.19 -1.56
N GLU A 156 3.85 13.55 -0.79
CA GLU A 156 3.84 13.48 0.68
C GLU A 156 2.51 13.01 1.28
N MET A 157 1.79 12.15 0.58
CA MET A 157 0.50 11.61 1.01
C MET A 157 0.58 10.07 1.11
N PRO A 158 -0.24 9.46 1.99
CA PRO A 158 -0.30 8.01 2.08
C PRO A 158 -0.88 7.41 0.78
N GLU A 159 -0.24 6.35 0.33
CA GLU A 159 -0.61 5.56 -0.85
C GLU A 159 -0.86 4.12 -0.42
N ILE A 160 -1.98 3.55 -0.86
CA ILE A 160 -2.37 2.18 -0.56
C ILE A 160 -2.03 1.30 -1.75
N ILE A 161 -1.29 0.23 -1.48
CA ILE A 161 -0.94 -0.81 -2.44
C ILE A 161 -1.64 -2.09 -2.01
N PRO A 162 -2.68 -2.55 -2.73
CA PRO A 162 -3.35 -3.81 -2.41
C PRO A 162 -2.45 -5.00 -2.72
N ILE A 163 -2.44 -6.01 -1.84
CA ILE A 163 -1.61 -7.21 -1.99
C ILE A 163 -2.48 -8.41 -2.29
N ARG A 164 -3.43 -8.73 -1.40
CA ARG A 164 -4.34 -9.87 -1.60
C ARG A 164 -5.56 -9.75 -0.68
N VAL A 165 -6.64 -10.45 -1.05
CA VAL A 165 -7.82 -10.62 -0.21
C VAL A 165 -7.47 -11.56 0.96
N MET A 166 -7.93 -11.26 2.16
CA MET A 166 -7.75 -12.14 3.32
C MET A 166 -8.62 -13.38 3.16
N ASP A 167 -8.00 -14.55 3.21
CA ASP A 167 -8.72 -15.82 3.29
C ASP A 167 -9.05 -16.14 4.74
N GLU A 168 -10.30 -16.50 5.04
CA GLU A 168 -10.76 -16.86 6.40
C GLU A 168 -10.16 -18.15 6.97
N LYS A 169 -9.31 -18.86 6.21
CA LYS A 169 -8.76 -20.16 6.63
C LYS A 169 -7.47 -20.02 7.43
N GLN A 170 -7.58 -19.68 8.71
CA GLN A 170 -6.58 -19.99 9.71
C GLN A 170 -6.95 -21.31 10.39
N THR A 171 -6.21 -22.38 10.15
CA THR A 171 -6.55 -23.73 10.64
C THR A 171 -5.50 -24.38 11.55
N ALA A 172 -4.36 -23.76 11.79
CA ALA A 172 -3.32 -24.34 12.64
C ALA A 172 -3.11 -23.54 13.93
N LYS A 173 -2.65 -24.23 14.99
CA LYS A 173 -2.18 -23.56 16.21
C LYS A 173 -1.01 -22.64 15.84
N PRO A 174 -1.06 -21.34 16.19
CA PRO A 174 0.02 -20.41 15.86
C PRO A 174 1.35 -20.88 16.45
N LEU A 175 2.36 -21.04 15.60
CA LEU A 175 3.74 -21.36 15.99
C LEU A 175 4.56 -20.06 16.07
N ARG A 176 5.60 -20.08 16.88
CA ARG A 176 6.65 -19.06 16.91
C ARG A 176 7.78 -19.50 16.00
N ILE A 177 8.00 -18.78 14.93
CA ILE A 177 8.99 -19.15 13.91
C ILE A 177 9.99 -18.01 13.72
N HIS A 178 11.28 -18.34 13.86
CA HIS A 178 12.35 -17.40 13.60
C HIS A 178 12.97 -17.68 12.24
N VAL A 179 13.14 -16.63 11.41
CA VAL A 179 13.69 -16.75 10.06
C VAL A 179 15.05 -16.06 9.99
N ILE A 180 16.10 -16.81 9.77
CA ILE A 180 17.43 -16.29 9.44
C ILE A 180 17.42 -16.01 7.93
N CYS A 181 17.41 -14.74 7.57
CA CYS A 181 17.31 -14.28 6.19
C CYS A 181 18.19 -13.05 5.96
N GLY A 182 18.18 -12.54 4.75
CA GLY A 182 18.95 -11.38 4.30
C GLY A 182 18.81 -11.25 2.78
N GLU A 183 19.05 -10.07 2.24
CA GLU A 183 18.89 -9.74 0.82
C GLU A 183 17.44 -9.93 0.33
N LYS A 184 17.11 -11.11 -0.22
CA LYS A 184 15.80 -11.49 -0.77
C LYS A 184 15.34 -12.88 -0.34
N GLY A 185 16.21 -13.63 0.35
CA GLY A 185 15.98 -15.06 0.62
C GLY A 185 14.78 -15.33 1.51
N GLY A 186 14.42 -14.39 2.37
CA GLY A 186 13.35 -14.53 3.35
C GLY A 186 11.97 -14.05 2.91
N VAL A 187 11.86 -13.15 1.91
CA VAL A 187 10.61 -12.44 1.56
C VAL A 187 9.39 -13.37 1.49
N ARG A 188 9.47 -14.44 0.70
CA ARG A 188 8.36 -15.38 0.53
C ARG A 188 8.06 -16.20 1.78
N ILE A 189 9.10 -16.59 2.53
CA ILE A 189 8.97 -17.36 3.76
C ILE A 189 8.26 -16.51 4.82
N LEU A 190 8.74 -15.29 5.03
CA LEU A 190 8.17 -14.33 5.98
C LEU A 190 6.71 -14.03 5.67
N GLU A 191 6.42 -13.77 4.39
CA GLU A 191 5.06 -13.50 3.92
C GLU A 191 4.14 -14.71 4.17
N GLN A 192 4.52 -15.91 3.73
CA GLN A 192 3.68 -17.11 3.83
C GLN A 192 3.41 -17.49 5.28
N LEU A 193 4.43 -17.48 6.15
CA LEU A 193 4.28 -17.80 7.56
C LEU A 193 3.38 -16.81 8.30
N THR A 194 3.57 -15.51 8.06
CA THR A 194 2.70 -14.48 8.64
C THR A 194 1.26 -14.63 8.17
N ASN A 195 1.07 -14.97 6.92
CA ASN A 195 -0.24 -15.19 6.32
C ASN A 195 -0.97 -16.43 6.86
N MET A 196 -0.23 -17.43 7.33
CA MET A 196 -0.78 -18.59 8.03
C MET A 196 -1.12 -18.30 9.50
N GLY A 197 -0.85 -17.09 9.98
CA GLY A 197 -1.13 -16.67 11.35
C GLY A 197 -0.07 -17.06 12.36
N HIS A 198 1.14 -17.44 11.92
CA HIS A 198 2.25 -17.72 12.83
C HIS A 198 2.86 -16.43 13.38
N PHE A 199 3.45 -16.53 14.58
CA PHE A 199 4.27 -15.46 15.17
C PHE A 199 5.67 -15.53 14.57
N VAL A 200 5.97 -14.63 13.63
CA VAL A 200 7.23 -14.64 12.90
C VAL A 200 8.19 -13.59 13.45
N SER A 201 9.45 -13.94 13.56
CA SER A 201 10.54 -12.99 13.80
C SER A 201 11.69 -13.22 12.81
N ALA A 202 12.51 -12.21 12.56
CA ALA A 202 13.61 -12.28 11.61
C ALA A 202 14.92 -11.73 12.22
N GLY A 203 16.04 -12.26 11.78
CA GLY A 203 17.33 -11.69 12.19
C GLY A 203 18.53 -12.47 11.63
N VAL A 204 19.70 -11.86 11.60
CA VAL A 204 19.96 -10.42 11.57
C VAL A 204 19.92 -9.98 10.12
N VAL A 205 19.08 -9.01 9.78
CA VAL A 205 18.88 -8.56 8.40
C VAL A 205 19.60 -7.24 8.13
N ASN A 206 20.01 -7.02 6.88
CA ASN A 206 20.50 -5.74 6.44
C ASN A 206 19.32 -4.77 6.30
N ARG A 207 19.41 -3.58 6.91
CA ARG A 207 18.35 -2.55 6.91
C ARG A 207 17.84 -2.18 5.53
N GLU A 208 18.69 -2.21 4.52
CA GLU A 208 18.35 -1.84 3.14
C GLU A 208 17.94 -3.04 2.27
N SER A 209 17.78 -4.24 2.88
CA SER A 209 17.38 -5.45 2.14
C SER A 209 15.88 -5.55 1.93
N ASP A 210 15.47 -6.28 0.89
CA ASP A 210 14.07 -6.62 0.63
C ASP A 210 13.46 -7.37 1.83
N ASP A 211 14.25 -8.19 2.55
CA ASP A 211 13.80 -8.91 3.75
C ASP A 211 13.52 -7.97 4.92
N ALA A 212 14.28 -6.90 5.08
CA ALA A 212 13.98 -5.87 6.09
C ALA A 212 12.72 -5.07 5.71
N GLU A 213 12.58 -4.72 4.44
CA GLU A 213 11.38 -4.02 3.92
C GLU A 213 10.12 -4.84 4.15
N ILE A 214 10.13 -6.15 3.86
CA ILE A 214 8.96 -7.01 4.10
C ILE A 214 8.68 -7.20 5.59
N CYS A 215 9.71 -7.28 6.44
CA CYS A 215 9.52 -7.34 7.88
C CYS A 215 8.85 -6.08 8.43
N GLU A 216 9.27 -4.90 7.98
CA GLU A 216 8.63 -3.64 8.32
C GLU A 216 7.17 -3.61 7.87
N TYR A 217 6.95 -4.03 6.64
CA TYR A 217 5.65 -4.11 6.04
C TYR A 217 4.68 -5.03 6.81
N LEU A 218 5.14 -6.24 7.15
CA LEU A 218 4.31 -7.22 7.87
C LEU A 218 4.27 -6.99 9.39
N GLY A 219 5.03 -6.01 9.92
CA GLY A 219 5.16 -5.76 11.35
C GLY A 219 5.91 -6.89 12.08
N ILE A 220 6.84 -7.56 11.39
CA ILE A 220 7.64 -8.66 11.92
C ILE A 220 8.77 -8.09 12.79
N PRO A 221 8.89 -8.49 14.08
CA PRO A 221 10.04 -8.17 14.92
C PRO A 221 11.33 -8.65 14.27
N ARG A 222 12.33 -7.78 14.19
CA ARG A 222 13.59 -8.09 13.53
C ARG A 222 14.79 -7.43 14.20
N ILE A 223 15.96 -8.00 14.01
CA ILE A 223 17.25 -7.39 14.35
C ILE A 223 17.89 -6.89 13.06
N GLU A 224 18.29 -5.64 13.01
CA GLU A 224 18.86 -5.00 11.84
C GLU A 224 20.31 -4.57 12.06
N ILE A 225 21.09 -4.62 10.99
CA ILE A 225 22.40 -3.97 10.86
C ILE A 225 22.42 -3.04 9.65
N ASN A 226 23.35 -2.08 9.63
CA ASN A 226 23.55 -1.26 8.45
C ASN A 226 24.27 -2.05 7.36
N SER A 227 24.08 -1.61 6.10
CA SER A 227 24.78 -2.19 4.95
C SER A 227 26.29 -2.23 5.18
N PHE A 228 26.91 -3.35 4.81
CA PHE A 228 28.36 -3.62 4.99
C PHE A 228 28.83 -3.73 6.45
N GLN A 229 27.94 -3.70 7.42
CA GLN A 229 28.28 -3.97 8.80
C GLN A 229 28.34 -5.48 9.06
N THR A 230 29.26 -5.91 9.93
CA THR A 230 29.34 -7.31 10.39
C THR A 230 28.41 -7.47 11.61
N VAL A 231 27.74 -8.60 11.68
CA VAL A 231 26.91 -8.96 12.85
C VAL A 231 27.78 -8.98 14.11
N GLY A 232 27.52 -8.02 15.01
CA GLY A 232 28.25 -7.87 16.25
C GLY A 232 27.71 -8.77 17.38
N PRO A 233 28.40 -8.78 18.53
CA PRO A 233 27.95 -9.57 19.69
C PRO A 233 26.56 -9.11 20.22
N GLU A 234 26.28 -7.82 20.18
CA GLU A 234 25.02 -7.27 20.68
C GLU A 234 23.83 -7.69 19.80
N GLU A 235 23.97 -7.57 18.48
CA GLU A 235 22.95 -7.99 17.52
C GLU A 235 22.74 -9.50 17.60
N GLN A 236 23.81 -10.26 17.78
CA GLN A 236 23.74 -11.70 17.93
C GLN A 236 23.05 -12.10 19.22
N GLU A 237 23.29 -11.43 20.35
CA GLU A 237 22.60 -11.73 21.60
C GLU A 237 21.09 -11.50 21.47
N LYS A 238 20.69 -10.38 20.89
CA LYS A 238 19.28 -10.08 20.60
C LYS A 238 18.65 -11.12 19.67
N ASN A 239 19.41 -11.56 18.67
CA ASN A 239 18.97 -12.59 17.74
C ASN A 239 18.75 -13.95 18.43
N LEU A 240 19.66 -14.33 19.33
CA LEU A 240 19.53 -15.53 20.16
C LEU A 240 18.29 -15.48 21.07
N GLU A 241 17.96 -14.32 21.61
CA GLU A 241 16.75 -14.15 22.41
C GLU A 241 15.48 -14.43 21.59
N LEU A 242 15.41 -13.97 20.34
CA LEU A 242 14.29 -14.25 19.45
C LEU A 242 14.20 -15.74 19.06
N MET A 243 15.35 -16.41 18.91
CA MET A 243 15.41 -17.84 18.57
C MET A 243 15.08 -18.75 19.74
N LYS A 244 15.35 -18.34 20.97
CA LYS A 244 15.29 -19.18 22.18
C LYS A 244 13.93 -19.83 22.42
N ASP A 245 12.86 -19.10 22.14
CA ASP A 245 11.48 -19.53 22.37
C ASP A 245 10.75 -19.86 21.05
N ALA A 246 11.50 -20.02 19.95
CA ALA A 246 10.94 -20.41 18.67
C ALA A 246 10.61 -21.92 18.65
N ASP A 247 9.43 -22.24 18.12
CA ASP A 247 9.01 -23.62 17.83
C ASP A 247 9.75 -24.18 16.61
N ALA A 248 10.20 -23.29 15.71
CA ALA A 248 11.05 -23.63 14.59
C ALA A 248 11.96 -22.45 14.20
N VAL A 249 13.15 -22.79 13.67
CA VAL A 249 14.06 -21.83 13.02
C VAL A 249 14.27 -22.23 11.59
N ILE A 250 14.14 -21.28 10.68
CA ILE A 250 14.30 -21.45 9.24
C ILE A 250 15.48 -20.63 8.78
N VAL A 251 16.49 -21.27 8.15
CA VAL A 251 17.57 -20.59 7.48
C VAL A 251 17.22 -20.53 5.98
N ALA A 252 16.99 -19.32 5.49
CA ALA A 252 16.60 -19.07 4.11
C ALA A 252 17.75 -19.24 3.11
N ASP A 253 17.45 -19.09 1.83
CA ASP A 253 18.44 -19.14 0.73
C ASP A 253 19.23 -17.82 0.68
N ILE A 254 20.27 -17.73 1.49
CA ILE A 254 21.12 -16.54 1.58
C ILE A 254 22.60 -16.91 1.49
N PRO A 255 23.43 -16.03 0.89
CA PRO A 255 24.88 -16.19 0.91
C PRO A 255 25.45 -15.97 2.30
N PHE A 256 26.35 -16.84 2.74
CA PHE A 256 27.07 -16.67 3.99
C PHE A 256 28.51 -16.22 3.76
N GLY A 257 28.89 -15.15 4.44
CA GLY A 257 30.24 -14.59 4.48
C GLY A 257 30.67 -14.30 5.91
N GLU A 258 31.88 -13.73 6.08
CA GLU A 258 32.40 -13.32 7.40
C GLU A 258 31.47 -12.33 8.12
N ALA A 259 30.71 -11.55 7.38
CA ALA A 259 29.83 -10.53 7.96
C ALA A 259 28.60 -11.12 8.66
N ASN A 260 28.06 -12.23 8.18
CA ASN A 260 26.77 -12.78 8.66
C ASN A 260 26.82 -14.23 9.16
N ILE A 261 27.99 -14.88 9.14
CA ILE A 261 28.15 -16.26 9.62
C ILE A 261 27.67 -16.43 11.09
N ARG A 262 27.78 -15.40 11.89
CA ARG A 262 27.32 -15.39 13.27
C ARG A 262 25.81 -15.60 13.43
N ASN A 263 25.01 -15.38 12.40
CA ASN A 263 23.59 -15.71 12.43
C ASN A 263 23.31 -17.19 12.70
N LEU A 264 24.29 -18.04 12.47
CA LEU A 264 24.20 -19.48 12.76
C LEU A 264 24.65 -19.85 14.18
N ASP A 265 25.18 -18.89 14.95
CA ASP A 265 25.62 -19.17 16.33
C ASP A 265 24.41 -19.41 17.22
N GLY A 266 24.46 -20.46 18.02
CA GLY A 266 23.41 -20.81 18.96
C GLY A 266 22.31 -21.70 18.39
N LEU A 267 22.33 -22.03 17.10
CA LEU A 267 21.33 -22.93 16.49
C LEU A 267 21.31 -24.33 17.14
N GLU A 268 22.43 -24.79 17.67
CA GLU A 268 22.55 -26.03 18.43
C GLU A 268 21.76 -26.02 19.75
N HIS A 269 21.41 -24.85 20.27
CA HIS A 269 20.68 -24.66 21.55
C HIS A 269 19.21 -24.32 21.35
N VAL A 270 18.74 -24.13 20.14
CA VAL A 270 17.33 -23.86 19.84
C VAL A 270 16.49 -25.07 20.22
N LYS A 271 15.37 -24.85 20.92
CA LYS A 271 14.47 -25.94 21.36
C LYS A 271 13.63 -26.50 20.21
N GLY A 272 13.23 -25.66 19.30
CA GLY A 272 12.36 -25.97 18.17
C GLY A 272 13.07 -26.73 17.04
N GLU A 273 12.35 -27.04 15.98
CA GLU A 273 12.88 -27.70 14.79
C GLU A 273 13.77 -26.75 13.96
N LEU A 274 14.74 -27.30 13.24
CA LEU A 274 15.68 -26.54 12.43
C LEU A 274 15.56 -26.90 10.97
N TYR A 275 15.20 -25.92 10.15
CA TYR A 275 15.06 -26.06 8.71
C TYR A 275 16.12 -25.22 8.00
N ILE A 276 16.84 -25.80 7.06
CA ILE A 276 17.92 -25.11 6.32
C ILE A 276 17.72 -25.29 4.82
N HIS A 277 17.77 -24.19 4.08
CA HIS A 277 17.71 -24.26 2.62
C HIS A 277 18.95 -24.96 2.05
N ARG A 278 18.76 -25.89 1.11
CA ARG A 278 19.87 -26.73 0.57
C ARG A 278 20.97 -25.93 -0.12
N ASN A 279 20.62 -24.82 -0.77
CA ASN A 279 21.57 -23.99 -1.51
C ASN A 279 22.60 -23.30 -0.61
N ILE A 280 22.38 -23.23 0.70
CA ILE A 280 23.32 -22.62 1.65
C ILE A 280 24.76 -23.11 1.45
N ARG A 281 24.93 -24.40 1.09
CA ARG A 281 26.27 -25.02 0.88
C ARG A 281 26.94 -24.51 -0.37
N THR A 282 26.22 -24.05 -1.37
CA THR A 282 26.76 -23.54 -2.63
C THR A 282 27.05 -22.04 -2.57
N GLN A 283 26.59 -21.38 -1.54
CA GLN A 283 26.75 -19.94 -1.30
C GLN A 283 27.64 -19.65 -0.09
N ASP A 284 28.69 -20.47 0.08
CA ASP A 284 29.68 -20.34 1.15
C ASP A 284 30.83 -19.44 0.72
N PHE A 285 30.88 -18.23 1.25
CA PHE A 285 31.97 -17.26 1.10
C PHE A 285 32.81 -17.12 2.38
N THR A 286 32.73 -18.10 3.30
CA THR A 286 33.40 -18.09 4.60
C THR A 286 34.74 -18.89 4.62
N HIS A 287 35.25 -19.30 3.47
CA HIS A 287 36.44 -20.16 3.38
C HIS A 287 36.30 -21.47 4.17
N GLY A 288 35.11 -22.08 4.12
CA GLY A 288 34.80 -23.38 4.75
C GLY A 288 34.38 -23.30 6.23
N LYS A 289 34.24 -22.11 6.83
CA LYS A 289 33.70 -21.97 8.19
C LYS A 289 32.25 -22.39 8.27
N LEU A 290 31.43 -22.06 7.24
CA LEU A 290 30.04 -22.48 7.15
C LEU A 290 29.88 -23.99 7.23
N GLN A 291 30.66 -24.74 6.45
CA GLN A 291 30.60 -26.20 6.45
C GLN A 291 30.92 -26.78 7.85
N LYS A 292 31.98 -26.29 8.50
CA LYS A 292 32.33 -26.71 9.87
C LYS A 292 31.22 -26.40 10.86
N ARG A 293 30.60 -25.23 10.74
CA ARG A 293 29.49 -24.81 11.62
C ARG A 293 28.27 -25.71 11.47
N LEU A 294 27.91 -26.05 10.24
CA LEU A 294 26.81 -26.98 9.97
C LEU A 294 27.09 -28.38 10.52
N GLU A 295 28.34 -28.88 10.40
CA GLU A 295 28.72 -30.16 10.99
C GLU A 295 28.69 -30.18 12.52
N GLU A 296 29.00 -29.04 13.15
CA GLU A 296 28.87 -28.88 14.61
C GLU A 296 27.41 -28.91 15.04
N ILE A 297 26.52 -28.18 14.36
CA ILE A 297 25.09 -28.17 14.62
C ILE A 297 24.50 -29.57 14.43
N GLN A 298 24.86 -30.28 13.38
CA GLN A 298 24.37 -31.63 13.09
C GLN A 298 24.73 -32.68 14.16
N LYS A 299 25.76 -32.45 14.99
CA LYS A 299 26.12 -33.36 16.08
C LYS A 299 25.11 -33.32 17.24
N THR A 300 24.40 -32.20 17.38
CA THR A 300 23.51 -31.96 18.53
C THR A 300 22.05 -31.76 18.12
N LYS A 301 21.80 -31.46 16.84
CA LYS A 301 20.48 -31.10 16.34
C LYS A 301 20.19 -31.76 15.00
N GLU A 302 18.99 -32.27 14.81
CA GLU A 302 18.50 -32.70 13.51
C GLU A 302 18.23 -31.49 12.62
N ILE A 303 18.69 -31.53 11.37
CA ILE A 303 18.51 -30.49 10.38
C ILE A 303 17.63 -31.03 9.26
N HIS A 304 16.49 -30.36 9.04
CA HIS A 304 15.60 -30.63 7.91
C HIS A 304 15.99 -29.75 6.72
N PHE A 305 16.50 -30.36 5.66
CA PHE A 305 16.88 -29.62 4.44
C PHE A 305 15.72 -29.51 3.47
N PHE A 306 15.45 -28.30 2.99
CA PHE A 306 14.41 -28.03 1.99
C PHE A 306 14.97 -27.30 0.74
N GLU A 307 14.31 -27.45 -0.40
CA GLU A 307 14.66 -26.74 -1.65
C GLU A 307 13.67 -25.66 -2.00
N LYS A 308 12.40 -25.87 -1.66
CA LYS A 308 11.34 -24.88 -1.82
C LYS A 308 10.52 -24.84 -0.54
N PHE A 309 10.26 -23.65 -0.07
CA PHE A 309 9.37 -23.44 1.06
C PHE A 309 7.91 -23.62 0.58
N ASN A 310 7.20 -24.57 1.16
CA ASN A 310 5.79 -24.77 0.94
C ASN A 310 5.05 -24.56 2.27
N ALA A 311 4.13 -23.61 2.26
CA ALA A 311 3.31 -23.32 3.43
C ALA A 311 2.51 -24.52 3.93
N GLY A 312 2.12 -25.45 3.03
CA GLY A 312 1.40 -26.68 3.37
C GLY A 312 2.16 -27.66 4.28
N ASP A 313 3.48 -27.55 4.36
CA ASP A 313 4.34 -28.41 5.21
C ASP A 313 4.32 -27.96 6.69
N TRP A 314 3.64 -26.85 7.00
CA TRP A 314 3.60 -26.18 8.30
C TRP A 314 2.20 -26.12 8.92
N GLN A 315 1.28 -27.00 8.49
CA GLN A 315 -0.09 -27.08 9.00
C GLN A 315 -0.20 -27.91 10.28
#